data_5575411580d21265f049227e693e8c42
#
_entry.id   5575411580d21265f049227e693e8c42
#
_cell.length_a   1.000
_cell.length_b   1.000
_cell.length_c   1.000
_cell.angle_alpha   90.00
_cell.angle_beta   90.00
_cell.angle_gamma   90.00
#
_symmetry.space_group_name_H-M   'P 1'
#
loop_
_entity.id
_entity.type
_entity.pdbx_description
1 polymer ?
#
loop_
_entity_poly.entity_id
_entity_poly.type
_entity_poly.pdbx_seq_one_letter_code
_entity_poly.pdbx_strand_id
1 'polypeptide(L)'
;LRTYGARSAAKPQAASCKVTKLDKMNATIDKTELNTNVRTRMGWRFGYLLASFGIYMVDQTTKSWAVRTLRFQGDRTIVQGFFDFVYTENRGIAFGQLQEGGAFGRWFFVGLAIVAATAVFYYFVRTPRSDDRVLGACALLLAGIAGNLTDRARLGYVIDFVVLHAHSYHWPTFNVADASITIGALLLAFDLVFTKKPSVVSG
;
A
#
# COMPACT_ATOMS: atom_id res chain seq x y z
N LEU A 1 87.91 -8.96 -28.18
CA LEU A 1 87.16 -8.03 -27.36
C LEU A 1 85.82 -7.73 -28.06
N ARG A 2 84.73 -8.30 -27.56
CA ARG A 2 83.36 -8.04 -28.06
C ARG A 2 82.65 -7.19 -27.03
N THR A 3 82.26 -5.98 -27.42
CA THR A 3 81.42 -5.08 -26.64
C THR A 3 79.92 -5.48 -26.79
N TYR A 4 79.28 -5.78 -25.70
CA TYR A 4 77.84 -6.04 -25.64
C TYR A 4 77.09 -4.71 -25.51
N GLY A 5 76.24 -4.40 -26.51
CA GLY A 5 75.37 -3.23 -26.50
C GLY A 5 74.17 -3.44 -25.54
N ALA A 6 73.93 -2.47 -24.65
CA ALA A 6 72.85 -2.41 -23.76
C ALA A 6 71.55 -2.15 -24.53
N ARG A 7 70.52 -3.05 -24.43
CA ARG A 7 69.17 -2.81 -24.90
C ARG A 7 68.46 -1.94 -23.87
N SER A 8 68.01 -0.77 -24.25
CA SER A 8 67.14 0.11 -23.51
C SER A 8 65.80 -0.54 -23.37
N ALA A 9 65.38 -0.80 -22.12
CA ALA A 9 64.05 -1.26 -21.80
C ALA A 9 63.05 -0.08 -21.89
N ALA A 10 62.20 -0.11 -22.89
CA ALA A 10 61.10 0.83 -23.02
C ALA A 10 60.08 0.66 -21.84
N LYS A 11 59.76 1.73 -21.14
CA LYS A 11 58.92 1.78 -19.97
C LYS A 11 57.44 1.39 -20.31
N PRO A 12 56.76 0.60 -19.47
CA PRO A 12 55.37 0.24 -19.65
C PRO A 12 54.43 1.32 -19.06
N GLN A 13 54.52 2.57 -19.49
CA GLN A 13 53.65 3.65 -18.97
C GLN A 13 52.30 3.76 -19.69
N ALA A 14 52.19 3.29 -20.94
CA ALA A 14 50.95 3.39 -21.72
C ALA A 14 49.88 2.36 -21.32
N ALA A 15 50.26 1.21 -20.78
CA ALA A 15 49.33 0.16 -20.35
C ALA A 15 48.61 0.52 -19.01
N SER A 16 49.34 1.12 -18.09
CA SER A 16 48.79 1.54 -16.78
C SER A 16 47.70 2.64 -16.91
N CYS A 17 47.90 3.58 -17.86
CA CYS A 17 46.94 4.66 -18.08
C CYS A 17 45.60 4.18 -18.71
N LYS A 18 45.65 3.13 -19.57
CA LYS A 18 44.45 2.55 -20.19
C LYS A 18 43.62 1.73 -19.18
N VAL A 19 44.26 0.99 -18.29
CA VAL A 19 43.59 0.20 -17.23
C VAL A 19 42.87 1.14 -16.28
N THR A 20 43.48 2.22 -15.81
CA THR A 20 42.84 3.20 -14.90
C THR A 20 41.66 3.93 -15.54
N LYS A 21 41.69 4.15 -16.86
CA LYS A 21 40.58 4.79 -17.58
C LYS A 21 39.40 3.83 -17.78
N LEU A 22 39.65 2.55 -18.04
CA LEU A 22 38.65 1.50 -18.12
C LEU A 22 37.98 1.25 -16.79
N ASP A 23 38.75 1.20 -15.70
CA ASP A 23 38.20 1.00 -14.35
C ASP A 23 37.29 2.17 -13.91
N LYS A 24 37.68 3.41 -14.23
CA LYS A 24 36.86 4.59 -13.99
C LYS A 24 35.55 4.58 -14.83
N MET A 25 35.64 4.13 -16.07
CA MET A 25 34.52 4.04 -16.98
C MET A 25 33.54 2.96 -16.52
N ASN A 26 34.03 1.78 -16.12
CA ASN A 26 33.23 0.69 -15.57
C ASN A 26 32.54 1.09 -14.24
N ALA A 27 33.26 1.77 -13.35
CA ALA A 27 32.68 2.29 -12.10
C ALA A 27 31.60 3.37 -12.33
N THR A 28 31.74 4.16 -13.42
CA THR A 28 30.73 5.17 -13.80
C THR A 28 29.49 4.51 -14.40
N ILE A 29 29.67 3.49 -15.25
CA ILE A 29 28.58 2.69 -15.85
C ILE A 29 27.79 1.98 -14.74
N ASP A 30 28.46 1.32 -13.80
CA ASP A 30 27.86 0.61 -12.68
C ASP A 30 27.03 1.56 -11.79
N LYS A 31 27.55 2.75 -11.48
CA LYS A 31 26.81 3.79 -10.74
C LYS A 31 25.59 4.30 -11.51
N THR A 32 25.70 4.44 -12.82
CA THR A 32 24.58 4.93 -13.66
C THR A 32 23.50 3.87 -13.76
N GLU A 33 23.86 2.61 -13.97
CA GLU A 33 22.91 1.49 -13.98
C GLU A 33 22.22 1.30 -12.62
N LEU A 34 22.99 1.39 -11.52
CA LEU A 34 22.45 1.31 -10.18
C LEU A 34 21.43 2.44 -9.91
N ASN A 35 21.76 3.66 -10.32
CA ASN A 35 20.89 4.83 -10.12
C ASN A 35 19.64 4.76 -11.01
N THR A 36 19.76 4.24 -12.23
CA THR A 36 18.62 4.02 -13.14
C THR A 36 17.69 2.93 -12.58
N ASN A 37 18.26 1.83 -12.07
CA ASN A 37 17.50 0.76 -11.43
C ASN A 37 16.77 1.24 -10.15
N VAL A 38 17.39 2.08 -9.34
CA VAL A 38 16.76 2.67 -8.15
C VAL A 38 15.61 3.61 -8.53
N ARG A 39 15.81 4.48 -9.53
CA ARG A 39 14.75 5.39 -10.02
C ARG A 39 13.56 4.66 -10.61
N THR A 40 13.78 3.63 -11.41
CA THR A 40 12.69 2.83 -11.97
C THR A 40 11.95 2.03 -10.90
N ARG A 41 12.64 1.54 -9.87
CA ARG A 41 12.03 0.85 -8.73
C ARG A 41 11.14 1.77 -7.90
N MET A 42 11.53 3.02 -7.70
CA MET A 42 10.76 4.02 -6.95
C MET A 42 9.52 4.47 -7.73
N GLY A 43 9.66 4.74 -9.05
CA GLY A 43 8.55 5.20 -9.90
C GLY A 43 7.38 4.24 -9.96
N TRP A 44 7.63 2.94 -9.99
CA TRP A 44 6.57 1.92 -10.07
C TRP A 44 5.74 1.84 -8.78
N ARG A 45 6.39 1.83 -7.63
CA ARG A 45 5.67 1.83 -6.33
C ARG A 45 4.86 3.10 -6.11
N PHE A 46 5.31 4.20 -6.67
CA PHE A 46 4.58 5.46 -6.62
C PHE A 46 3.21 5.38 -7.31
N GLY A 47 3.07 4.60 -8.39
CA GLY A 47 1.77 4.35 -9.03
C GLY A 47 0.76 3.68 -8.09
N TYR A 48 1.19 2.69 -7.30
CA TYR A 48 0.32 2.03 -6.31
C TYR A 48 -0.06 2.98 -5.16
N LEU A 49 0.87 3.82 -4.71
CA LEU A 49 0.56 4.82 -3.68
C LEU A 49 -0.39 5.91 -4.20
N LEU A 50 -0.26 6.31 -5.47
CA LEU A 50 -1.22 7.21 -6.11
C LEU A 50 -2.61 6.57 -6.22
N ALA A 51 -2.69 5.30 -6.60
CA ALA A 51 -3.94 4.55 -6.62
C ALA A 51 -4.57 4.47 -5.22
N SER A 52 -3.75 4.14 -4.20
CA SER A 52 -4.16 4.15 -2.79
C SER A 52 -4.72 5.51 -2.38
N PHE A 53 -4.03 6.59 -2.72
CA PHE A 53 -4.48 7.96 -2.45
C PHE A 53 -5.79 8.30 -3.20
N GLY A 54 -5.93 7.87 -4.45
CA GLY A 54 -7.17 8.04 -5.23
C GLY A 54 -8.37 7.36 -4.55
N ILE A 55 -8.20 6.11 -4.10
CA ILE A 55 -9.25 5.37 -3.39
C ILE A 55 -9.58 6.04 -2.05
N TYR A 56 -8.58 6.50 -1.30
CA TYR A 56 -8.78 7.29 -0.08
C TYR A 56 -9.59 8.57 -0.36
N MET A 57 -9.31 9.28 -1.46
CA MET A 57 -10.08 10.46 -1.84
C MET A 57 -11.53 10.12 -2.19
N VAL A 58 -11.77 9.01 -2.89
CA VAL A 58 -13.13 8.52 -3.18
C VAL A 58 -13.86 8.20 -1.88
N ASP A 59 -13.22 7.50 -0.94
CA ASP A 59 -13.81 7.20 0.37
C ASP A 59 -14.21 8.48 1.11
N GLN A 60 -13.30 9.43 1.26
CA GLN A 60 -13.56 10.66 2.01
C GLN A 60 -14.59 11.58 1.33
N THR A 61 -14.64 11.60 -0.01
CA THR A 61 -15.63 12.38 -0.75
C THR A 61 -17.03 11.76 -0.64
N THR A 62 -17.14 10.44 -0.75
CA THR A 62 -18.42 9.73 -0.59
C THR A 62 -18.95 9.81 0.83
N LYS A 63 -18.10 9.71 1.86
CA LYS A 63 -18.47 9.96 3.26
C LYS A 63 -18.94 11.39 3.49
N SER A 64 -18.24 12.37 2.93
CA SER A 64 -18.65 13.78 2.99
C SER A 64 -20.01 14.02 2.32
N TRP A 65 -20.25 13.36 1.19
CA TRP A 65 -21.55 13.38 0.53
C TRP A 65 -22.64 12.73 1.42
N ALA A 66 -22.39 11.57 2.00
CA ALA A 66 -23.32 10.88 2.90
C ALA A 66 -23.71 11.77 4.09
N VAL A 67 -22.74 12.44 4.73
CA VAL A 67 -23.02 13.39 5.82
C VAL A 67 -23.92 14.54 5.35
N ARG A 68 -23.63 15.15 4.21
CA ARG A 68 -24.37 16.32 3.72
C ARG A 68 -25.78 15.99 3.25
N THR A 69 -25.97 14.78 2.72
CA THR A 69 -27.22 14.39 2.07
C THR A 69 -28.05 13.48 2.96
N LEU A 70 -27.51 12.35 3.39
CA LEU A 70 -28.29 11.32 4.07
C LEU A 70 -28.59 11.66 5.54
N ARG A 71 -27.64 12.30 6.24
CA ARG A 71 -27.83 12.66 7.65
C ARG A 71 -29.03 13.58 7.89
N PHE A 72 -29.35 14.44 6.91
CA PHE A 72 -30.41 15.46 7.05
C PHE A 72 -31.64 15.18 6.19
N GLN A 73 -31.50 14.43 5.09
CA GLN A 73 -32.58 14.17 4.14
C GLN A 73 -33.19 12.75 4.28
N GLY A 74 -32.58 11.91 5.15
CA GLY A 74 -33.00 10.53 5.36
C GLY A 74 -32.42 9.55 4.34
N ASP A 75 -32.76 8.29 4.52
CA ASP A 75 -32.29 7.17 3.73
C ASP A 75 -32.80 7.23 2.29
N ARG A 76 -32.01 6.68 1.35
CA ARG A 76 -32.35 6.64 -0.06
C ARG A 76 -32.32 5.22 -0.59
N THR A 77 -33.46 4.66 -0.93
CA THR A 77 -33.56 3.38 -1.62
C THR A 77 -33.16 3.56 -3.08
N ILE A 78 -32.14 2.82 -3.52
CA ILE A 78 -31.64 2.81 -4.89
C ILE A 78 -32.23 1.65 -5.65
N VAL A 79 -32.22 0.45 -5.04
CA VAL A 79 -32.84 -0.76 -5.59
C VAL A 79 -33.71 -1.38 -4.48
N GLN A 80 -35.01 -1.35 -4.68
CA GLN A 80 -35.97 -1.83 -3.68
C GLN A 80 -35.67 -3.28 -3.26
N GLY A 81 -35.51 -3.49 -1.95
CA GLY A 81 -35.24 -4.79 -1.37
C GLY A 81 -33.81 -5.32 -1.58
N PHE A 82 -32.92 -4.52 -2.16
CA PHE A 82 -31.53 -4.94 -2.40
C PHE A 82 -30.46 -3.93 -1.99
N PHE A 83 -30.64 -2.62 -2.26
CA PHE A 83 -29.59 -1.64 -2.06
C PHE A 83 -30.14 -0.29 -1.60
N ASP A 84 -29.66 0.17 -0.45
CA ASP A 84 -29.99 1.47 0.12
C ASP A 84 -28.74 2.26 0.48
N PHE A 85 -28.86 3.59 0.43
CA PHE A 85 -27.95 4.49 1.10
C PHE A 85 -28.58 4.98 2.40
N VAL A 86 -27.84 4.77 3.51
CA VAL A 86 -28.22 5.19 4.85
C VAL A 86 -27.09 5.99 5.50
N TYR A 87 -27.33 6.71 6.58
CA TYR A 87 -26.27 7.33 7.36
C TYR A 87 -26.13 6.62 8.71
N THR A 88 -24.97 6.04 8.95
CA THR A 88 -24.68 5.33 10.21
C THR A 88 -23.33 5.75 10.79
N GLU A 89 -23.30 6.01 12.10
CA GLU A 89 -22.07 6.28 12.86
C GLU A 89 -21.56 4.99 13.51
N ASN A 90 -20.52 4.38 12.94
CA ASN A 90 -19.94 3.14 13.45
C ASN A 90 -18.83 3.43 14.45
N ARG A 91 -19.11 3.24 15.72
CA ARG A 91 -18.18 3.45 16.85
C ARG A 91 -17.36 2.21 17.19
N GLY A 92 -17.48 1.13 16.42
CA GLY A 92 -16.78 -0.13 16.70
C GLY A 92 -17.45 -0.96 17.78
N ILE A 93 -18.75 -1.19 17.66
CA ILE A 93 -19.69 -1.74 18.65
C ILE A 93 -19.42 -3.20 19.06
N ALA A 94 -18.48 -3.93 18.46
CA ALA A 94 -18.21 -5.32 18.80
C ALA A 94 -17.88 -5.57 20.30
N PHE A 95 -17.56 -4.51 21.04
CA PHE A 95 -17.26 -4.56 22.47
C PHE A 95 -18.13 -3.55 23.23
N GLY A 96 -19.38 -3.90 23.55
CA GLY A 96 -20.36 -3.02 24.21
C GLY A 96 -19.84 -2.26 25.44
N GLN A 97 -18.85 -2.79 26.15
CA GLN A 97 -18.21 -2.12 27.30
C GLN A 97 -17.26 -0.96 26.90
N LEU A 98 -16.79 -0.90 25.64
CA LEU A 98 -15.96 0.22 25.15
C LEU A 98 -16.80 1.43 24.70
N GLN A 99 -18.11 1.29 24.63
CA GLN A 99 -19.03 2.37 24.29
C GLN A 99 -19.15 3.39 25.44
N GLU A 100 -19.07 2.94 26.68
CA GLU A 100 -19.03 3.80 27.87
C GLU A 100 -17.65 4.43 28.10
N GLY A 101 -16.57 3.85 27.51
CA GLY A 101 -15.20 4.32 27.62
C GLY A 101 -14.84 5.58 26.79
N GLY A 102 -15.77 6.13 25.99
CA GLY A 102 -15.62 7.40 25.27
C GLY A 102 -14.30 7.55 24.51
N ALA A 103 -13.34 8.26 25.09
CA ALA A 103 -12.01 8.52 24.50
C ALA A 103 -11.15 7.27 24.35
N PHE A 104 -11.24 6.29 25.25
CA PHE A 104 -10.41 5.10 25.24
C PHE A 104 -10.69 4.22 23.99
N GLY A 105 -11.96 3.94 23.69
CA GLY A 105 -12.34 3.14 22.51
C GLY A 105 -11.85 3.78 21.21
N ARG A 106 -11.99 5.09 21.08
CA ARG A 106 -11.49 5.86 19.93
C ARG A 106 -9.98 5.64 19.73
N TRP A 107 -9.17 5.90 20.76
CA TRP A 107 -7.72 5.83 20.66
C TRP A 107 -7.20 4.40 20.53
N PHE A 108 -7.91 3.41 21.08
CA PHE A 108 -7.62 2.00 20.85
C PHE A 108 -7.72 1.64 19.35
N PHE A 109 -8.83 2.00 18.67
CA PHE A 109 -8.99 1.72 17.25
C PHE A 109 -8.03 2.55 16.37
N VAL A 110 -7.71 3.77 16.77
CA VAL A 110 -6.67 4.59 16.11
C VAL A 110 -5.31 3.90 16.21
N GLY A 111 -4.92 3.44 17.38
CA GLY A 111 -3.67 2.71 17.58
C GLY A 111 -3.61 1.42 16.77
N LEU A 112 -4.68 0.63 16.78
CA LEU A 112 -4.78 -0.59 15.98
C LEU A 112 -4.64 -0.31 14.47
N ALA A 113 -5.30 0.74 13.97
CA ALA A 113 -5.21 1.13 12.56
C ALA A 113 -3.78 1.59 12.19
N ILE A 114 -3.08 2.31 13.08
CA ILE A 114 -1.68 2.71 12.85
C ILE A 114 -0.77 1.48 12.78
N VAL A 115 -0.93 0.52 13.70
CA VAL A 115 -0.17 -0.73 13.69
C VAL A 115 -0.42 -1.50 12.39
N ALA A 116 -1.69 -1.65 11.99
CA ALA A 116 -2.06 -2.32 10.75
C ALA A 116 -1.49 -1.60 9.51
N ALA A 117 -1.61 -0.28 9.43
CA ALA A 117 -1.03 0.52 8.34
C ALA A 117 0.49 0.35 8.26
N THR A 118 1.18 0.36 9.40
CA THR A 118 2.63 0.19 9.48
C THR A 118 3.04 -1.21 9.00
N ALA A 119 2.33 -2.26 9.43
CA ALA A 119 2.59 -3.63 9.00
C ALA A 119 2.37 -3.81 7.50
N VAL A 120 1.26 -3.31 6.95
CA VAL A 120 0.95 -3.37 5.51
C VAL A 120 1.97 -2.56 4.71
N PHE A 121 2.34 -1.36 5.17
CA PHE A 121 3.36 -0.53 4.51
C PHE A 121 4.73 -1.20 4.52
N TYR A 122 5.14 -1.79 5.65
CA TYR A 122 6.37 -2.57 5.73
C TYR A 122 6.35 -3.74 4.73
N TYR A 123 5.26 -4.49 4.66
CA TYR A 123 5.10 -5.57 3.70
C TYR A 123 5.15 -5.07 2.25
N PHE A 124 4.45 -3.98 1.94
CA PHE A 124 4.50 -3.31 0.64
C PHE A 124 5.93 -2.95 0.20
N VAL A 125 6.72 -2.38 1.11
CA VAL A 125 8.12 -2.00 0.81
C VAL A 125 9.02 -3.22 0.60
N ARG A 126 8.72 -4.35 1.26
CA ARG A 126 9.48 -5.61 1.14
C ARG A 126 9.06 -6.46 -0.06
N THR A 127 7.87 -6.25 -0.59
CA THR A 127 7.32 -7.04 -1.70
C THR A 127 8.15 -6.82 -2.98
N PRO A 128 8.53 -7.90 -3.71
CA PRO A 128 9.19 -7.80 -5.00
C PRO A 128 8.34 -7.07 -6.03
N ARG A 129 8.99 -6.46 -7.02
CA ARG A 129 8.30 -5.72 -8.11
C ARG A 129 7.45 -6.63 -9.01
N SER A 130 7.79 -7.90 -9.08
CA SER A 130 7.07 -8.89 -9.88
C SER A 130 5.70 -9.29 -9.31
N ASP A 131 5.43 -8.93 -8.05
CA ASP A 131 4.23 -9.36 -7.33
C ASP A 131 3.16 -8.26 -7.34
N ASP A 132 2.68 -7.90 -8.56
CA ASP A 132 1.70 -6.83 -8.77
C ASP A 132 0.41 -7.03 -7.98
N ARG A 133 -0.04 -8.29 -7.80
CA ARG A 133 -1.23 -8.61 -7.00
C ARG A 133 -1.06 -8.21 -5.55
N VAL A 134 0.08 -8.56 -4.96
CA VAL A 134 0.40 -8.23 -3.57
C VAL A 134 0.55 -6.72 -3.39
N LEU A 135 1.22 -6.04 -4.33
CA LEU A 135 1.36 -4.58 -4.30
C LEU A 135 0.00 -3.88 -4.42
N GLY A 136 -0.87 -4.36 -5.31
CA GLY A 136 -2.23 -3.87 -5.46
C GLY A 136 -3.09 -4.10 -4.21
N ALA A 137 -3.00 -5.30 -3.62
CA ALA A 137 -3.67 -5.63 -2.37
C ALA A 137 -3.22 -4.74 -1.21
N CYS A 138 -1.91 -4.50 -1.08
CA CYS A 138 -1.38 -3.57 -0.07
C CYS A 138 -1.87 -2.13 -0.30
N ALA A 139 -1.95 -1.68 -1.56
CA ALA A 139 -2.47 -0.34 -1.88
C ALA A 139 -3.94 -0.18 -1.47
N LEU A 140 -4.78 -1.20 -1.73
CA LEU A 140 -6.18 -1.24 -1.29
C LEU A 140 -6.29 -1.21 0.24
N LEU A 141 -5.51 -2.04 0.93
CA LEU A 141 -5.50 -2.07 2.40
C LEU A 141 -5.07 -0.72 2.98
N LEU A 142 -3.99 -0.12 2.47
CA LEU A 142 -3.51 1.18 2.94
C LEU A 142 -4.56 2.28 2.74
N ALA A 143 -5.25 2.30 1.59
CA ALA A 143 -6.31 3.25 1.31
C ALA A 143 -7.47 3.13 2.31
N GLY A 144 -7.98 1.92 2.50
CA GLY A 144 -9.10 1.67 3.40
C GLY A 144 -8.75 1.91 4.87
N ILE A 145 -7.56 1.46 5.31
CA ILE A 145 -7.10 1.75 6.68
C ILE A 145 -6.98 3.25 6.90
N ALA A 146 -6.39 4.00 5.95
CA ALA A 146 -6.25 5.45 6.04
C ALA A 146 -7.62 6.16 6.09
N GLY A 147 -8.60 5.72 5.29
CA GLY A 147 -9.96 6.25 5.28
C GLY A 147 -10.64 6.14 6.64
N ASN A 148 -10.70 4.93 7.19
CA ASN A 148 -11.32 4.67 8.48
C ASN A 148 -10.50 5.22 9.67
N LEU A 149 -9.18 5.32 9.56
CA LEU A 149 -8.32 5.98 10.53
C LEU A 149 -8.62 7.49 10.59
N THR A 150 -8.76 8.14 9.43
CA THR A 150 -9.08 9.56 9.35
C THR A 150 -10.38 9.88 10.05
N ASP A 151 -11.44 9.10 9.82
CA ASP A 151 -12.73 9.27 10.48
C ASP A 151 -12.60 9.13 12.00
N ARG A 152 -11.98 8.05 12.48
CA ARG A 152 -11.78 7.82 13.90
C ARG A 152 -10.93 8.90 14.57
N ALA A 153 -9.88 9.36 13.89
CA ALA A 153 -9.02 10.42 14.40
C ALA A 153 -9.72 11.79 14.46
N ARG A 154 -10.64 12.09 13.55
CA ARG A 154 -11.36 13.37 13.49
C ARG A 154 -12.68 13.35 14.24
N LEU A 155 -13.48 12.32 14.04
CA LEU A 155 -14.87 12.25 14.49
C LEU A 155 -15.08 11.36 15.72
N GLY A 156 -14.20 10.35 15.91
CA GLY A 156 -14.34 9.33 16.95
C GLY A 156 -15.18 8.12 16.52
N TYR A 157 -15.71 8.11 15.30
CA TYR A 157 -16.48 7.04 14.69
C TYR A 157 -16.18 6.96 13.19
N VAL A 158 -16.62 5.92 12.52
CA VAL A 158 -16.55 5.75 11.07
C VAL A 158 -17.93 6.04 10.48
N ILE A 159 -17.95 6.73 9.32
CA ILE A 159 -19.18 6.99 8.57
C ILE A 159 -19.41 5.83 7.62
N ASP A 160 -20.49 5.06 7.85
CA ASP A 160 -20.94 3.98 6.98
C ASP A 160 -22.24 4.39 6.30
N PHE A 161 -22.40 4.05 5.00
CA PHE A 161 -23.50 4.56 4.23
C PHE A 161 -24.10 3.60 3.19
N VAL A 162 -23.51 2.42 3.00
CA VAL A 162 -23.99 1.38 2.07
C VAL A 162 -24.66 0.27 2.85
N VAL A 163 -25.88 -0.09 2.49
CA VAL A 163 -26.60 -1.28 2.99
C VAL A 163 -26.99 -2.16 1.82
N LEU A 164 -26.66 -3.44 1.93
CA LEU A 164 -27.14 -4.48 1.01
C LEU A 164 -28.14 -5.38 1.73
N HIS A 165 -29.19 -5.73 1.02
CA HIS A 165 -30.25 -6.63 1.48
C HIS A 165 -30.31 -7.86 0.61
N ALA A 166 -30.63 -9.00 1.20
CA ALA A 166 -31.00 -10.21 0.47
C ALA A 166 -32.15 -10.88 1.19
N HIS A 167 -33.37 -10.67 0.74
CA HIS A 167 -34.61 -11.10 1.40
C HIS A 167 -34.70 -10.52 2.82
N SER A 168 -34.65 -11.37 3.85
CA SER A 168 -34.67 -10.97 5.27
C SER A 168 -33.28 -10.69 5.85
N TYR A 169 -32.22 -10.91 5.10
CA TYR A 169 -30.84 -10.68 5.55
C TYR A 169 -30.38 -9.29 5.17
N HIS A 170 -29.91 -8.54 6.17
CA HIS A 170 -29.28 -7.23 5.99
C HIS A 170 -27.78 -7.36 6.23
N TRP A 171 -26.99 -7.02 5.22
CA TRP A 171 -25.54 -6.92 5.40
C TRP A 171 -25.24 -5.73 6.32
N PRO A 172 -24.28 -5.83 7.26
CA PRO A 172 -23.86 -4.69 8.05
C PRO A 172 -23.50 -3.49 7.17
N THR A 173 -23.87 -2.28 7.61
CA THR A 173 -23.50 -1.06 6.88
C THR A 173 -22.00 -0.94 6.70
N PHE A 174 -21.58 -0.46 5.54
CA PHE A 174 -20.17 -0.31 5.20
C PHE A 174 -19.91 0.92 4.30
N ASN A 175 -18.66 1.19 4.02
CA ASN A 175 -18.20 2.30 3.19
C ASN A 175 -17.15 1.83 2.16
N VAL A 176 -16.59 2.78 1.39
CA VAL A 176 -15.56 2.48 0.37
C VAL A 176 -14.27 1.97 0.99
N ALA A 177 -13.89 2.48 2.17
CA ALA A 177 -12.70 2.01 2.89
C ALA A 177 -12.85 0.54 3.31
N ASP A 178 -14.02 0.12 3.81
CA ASP A 178 -14.28 -1.27 4.21
C ASP A 178 -14.25 -2.22 3.01
N ALA A 179 -14.86 -1.80 1.90
CA ALA A 179 -14.78 -2.56 0.63
C ALA A 179 -13.32 -2.73 0.18
N SER A 180 -12.52 -1.67 0.26
CA SER A 180 -11.11 -1.70 -0.09
C SER A 180 -10.30 -2.62 0.82
N ILE A 181 -10.54 -2.60 2.13
CA ILE A 181 -9.89 -3.50 3.09
C ILE A 181 -10.28 -4.95 2.77
N THR A 182 -11.56 -5.21 2.56
CA THR A 182 -12.06 -6.56 2.28
C THR A 182 -11.44 -7.13 1.00
N ILE A 183 -11.47 -6.37 -0.10
CA ILE A 183 -10.89 -6.80 -1.39
C ILE A 183 -9.39 -7.01 -1.25
N GLY A 184 -8.68 -6.07 -0.62
CA GLY A 184 -7.24 -6.18 -0.39
C GLY A 184 -6.87 -7.40 0.45
N ALA A 185 -7.62 -7.68 1.52
CA ALA A 185 -7.40 -8.86 2.36
C ALA A 185 -7.67 -10.17 1.61
N LEU A 186 -8.73 -10.23 0.81
CA LEU A 186 -9.05 -11.40 -0.02
C LEU A 186 -7.97 -11.65 -1.08
N LEU A 187 -7.43 -10.61 -1.72
CA LEU A 187 -6.33 -10.73 -2.67
C LEU A 187 -5.06 -11.26 -2.02
N LEU A 188 -4.69 -10.78 -0.81
CA LEU A 188 -3.55 -11.30 -0.07
C LEU A 188 -3.77 -12.75 0.36
N ALA A 189 -4.95 -13.08 0.86
CA ALA A 189 -5.30 -14.45 1.25
C ALA A 189 -5.23 -15.40 0.05
N PHE A 190 -5.75 -14.98 -1.10
CA PHE A 190 -5.67 -15.74 -2.34
C PHE A 190 -4.22 -15.98 -2.76
N ASP A 191 -3.39 -14.93 -2.74
CA ASP A 191 -1.97 -15.06 -3.10
C ASP A 191 -1.23 -16.03 -2.16
N LEU A 192 -1.50 -15.95 -0.87
CA LEU A 192 -0.87 -16.82 0.14
C LEU A 192 -1.23 -18.31 -0.05
N VAL A 193 -2.48 -18.59 -0.44
CA VAL A 193 -2.98 -19.98 -0.56
C VAL A 193 -2.61 -20.60 -1.92
N PHE A 194 -2.70 -19.82 -3.00
CA PHE A 194 -2.61 -20.35 -4.36
C PHE A 194 -1.28 -20.06 -5.08
N THR A 195 -0.49 -19.09 -4.62
CA THR A 195 0.79 -18.78 -5.24
C THR A 195 1.90 -19.56 -4.55
N LYS A 196 2.35 -20.70 -5.13
CA LYS A 196 3.54 -21.41 -4.69
C LYS A 196 4.76 -20.51 -4.90
N LYS A 197 5.33 -19.99 -3.83
CA LYS A 197 6.67 -19.36 -3.90
C LYS A 197 7.67 -20.45 -4.30
N PRO A 198 8.55 -20.19 -5.29
CA PRO A 198 9.62 -21.15 -5.59
C PRO A 198 10.43 -21.38 -4.32
N SER A 199 10.57 -22.65 -3.95
CA SER A 199 11.44 -23.06 -2.85
C SER A 199 12.85 -22.59 -3.18
N VAL A 200 13.44 -21.77 -2.32
CA VAL A 200 14.87 -21.45 -2.35
C VAL A 200 15.58 -22.78 -2.13
N VAL A 201 16.11 -23.37 -3.21
CA VAL A 201 17.03 -24.50 -3.11
C VAL A 201 18.28 -23.95 -2.46
N SER A 202 18.45 -24.25 -1.18
CA SER A 202 19.70 -24.05 -0.45
C SER A 202 20.72 -25.01 -1.04
N GLY A 203 21.59 -24.51 -1.92
CA GLY A 203 22.82 -25.15 -2.34
C GLY A 203 23.95 -24.81 -1.36
#